data_8ddcd816f3341fd01ac586c9ad815c0b
#
_entry.id   8ddcd816f3341fd01ac586c9ad815c0b
#
_cell.length_a   1.000
_cell.length_b   1.000
_cell.length_c   1.000
_cell.angle_alpha   90.00
_cell.angle_beta   90.00
_cell.angle_gamma   90.00
#
_symmetry.space_group_name_H-M   'P 1'
#
loop_
_entity.id
_entity.type
_entity.pdbx_description
1 polymer ?
#
loop_
_entity_poly.entity_id
_entity_poly.type
_entity_poly.pdbx_seq_one_letter_code
_entity_poly.pdbx_strand_id
1 'polypeptide(L)'
;MKKKGLLIILSGPSGAGKGTVLNEVRKTYKNLEVSVSVTTRAPRAGEVNDVNYHFKTIEEFKELAHDGAFLESECVYGNYYGTLKSEVFDKIQKGLDVVLEIDVKGAFNVIGKYPDAVSIFVCPTSMEELKGRLAGRGSETAEALELRLRSAMGEIKQATKYGYVVVNDDVKECADDVIAIIKAEKCSTKINKDFINTLTGGSI
;
A
#
# COMPACT_ATOMS: atom_id res chain seq x y z
N MET A 1 9.72 17.52 19.94
CA MET A 1 9.41 16.08 19.82
C MET A 1 9.44 15.68 18.36
N LYS A 2 10.19 14.63 17.98
CA LYS A 2 10.06 14.05 16.64
C LYS A 2 8.71 13.34 16.55
N LYS A 3 7.82 13.81 15.67
CA LYS A 3 6.56 13.12 15.41
C LYS A 3 6.87 11.76 14.75
N LYS A 4 6.25 10.71 15.26
CA LYS A 4 6.28 9.37 14.65
C LYS A 4 5.70 9.42 13.25
N GLY A 5 6.25 8.66 12.32
CA GLY A 5 5.68 8.51 10.99
C GLY A 5 4.39 7.68 11.01
N LEU A 6 3.64 7.72 9.92
CA LEU A 6 2.43 6.93 9.72
C LEU A 6 2.75 5.62 8.98
N LEU A 7 2.03 4.56 9.31
CA LEU A 7 1.88 3.38 8.46
C LEU A 7 0.67 3.61 7.56
N ILE A 8 0.88 3.60 6.25
CA ILE A 8 -0.14 3.87 5.25
C ILE A 8 -0.29 2.64 4.35
N ILE A 9 -1.51 2.24 4.10
CA ILE A 9 -1.87 1.17 3.18
C ILE A 9 -2.53 1.83 1.97
N LEU A 10 -1.93 1.68 0.81
CA LEU A 10 -2.50 2.10 -0.47
C LEU A 10 -2.89 0.85 -1.25
N SER A 11 -4.17 0.57 -1.34
CA SER A 11 -4.70 -0.63 -1.99
C SER A 11 -5.74 -0.28 -3.04
N GLY A 12 -6.25 -1.27 -3.74
CA GLY A 12 -7.22 -1.11 -4.82
C GLY A 12 -7.00 -2.14 -5.91
N PRO A 13 -7.90 -2.26 -6.88
CA PRO A 13 -7.85 -3.28 -7.90
C PRO A 13 -6.62 -3.15 -8.81
N SER A 14 -6.26 -4.27 -9.44
CA SER A 14 -5.27 -4.24 -10.52
C SER A 14 -5.76 -3.30 -11.63
N GLY A 15 -4.89 -2.40 -12.10
CA GLY A 15 -5.26 -1.39 -13.09
C GLY A 15 -5.84 -0.08 -12.54
N ALA A 16 -6.08 0.05 -11.23
CA ALA A 16 -6.56 1.31 -10.62
C ALA A 16 -5.53 2.46 -10.66
N GLY A 17 -4.27 2.19 -10.99
CA GLY A 17 -3.24 3.23 -11.11
C GLY A 17 -2.51 3.57 -9.82
N LYS A 18 -2.54 2.71 -8.80
CA LYS A 18 -1.88 2.92 -7.49
C LYS A 18 -0.45 3.43 -7.60
N GLY A 19 0.40 2.72 -8.34
CA GLY A 19 1.81 3.12 -8.51
C GLY A 19 1.98 4.47 -9.20
N THR A 20 1.11 4.81 -10.15
CA THR A 20 1.13 6.13 -10.83
C THR A 20 0.78 7.24 -9.86
N VAL A 21 -0.30 7.06 -9.06
CA VAL A 21 -0.70 8.01 -8.00
C VAL A 21 0.40 8.15 -6.97
N LEU A 22 0.99 7.03 -6.52
CA LEU A 22 2.06 7.04 -5.53
C LEU A 22 3.31 7.78 -6.03
N ASN A 23 3.68 7.59 -7.30
CA ASN A 23 4.77 8.33 -7.92
C ASN A 23 4.48 9.83 -7.97
N GLU A 24 3.23 10.24 -8.21
CA GLU A 24 2.83 11.65 -8.17
C GLU A 24 2.89 12.23 -6.76
N VAL A 25 2.38 11.51 -5.76
CA VAL A 25 2.49 11.88 -4.33
C VAL A 25 3.95 12.17 -3.95
N ARG A 26 4.88 11.31 -4.36
CA ARG A 26 6.32 11.46 -4.03
C ARG A 26 6.98 12.68 -4.66
N LYS A 27 6.42 13.26 -5.71
CA LYS A 27 6.97 14.50 -6.32
C LYS A 27 6.85 15.69 -5.36
N THR A 28 5.75 15.77 -4.61
CA THR A 28 5.42 16.90 -3.74
C THR A 28 5.58 16.59 -2.25
N TYR A 29 5.23 15.38 -1.82
CA TYR A 29 5.31 14.96 -0.42
C TYR A 29 6.58 14.15 -0.15
N LYS A 30 7.66 14.84 0.27
CA LYS A 30 9.00 14.26 0.40
C LYS A 30 9.22 13.39 1.64
N ASN A 31 8.31 13.46 2.64
CA ASN A 31 8.42 12.65 3.86
C ASN A 31 7.78 11.27 3.73
N LEU A 32 7.59 10.79 2.49
CA LEU A 32 6.98 9.49 2.18
C LEU A 32 8.02 8.52 1.62
N GLU A 33 8.10 7.36 2.26
CA GLU A 33 8.86 6.21 1.78
C GLU A 33 7.92 5.11 1.30
N VAL A 34 8.27 4.46 0.21
CA VAL A 34 7.57 3.25 -0.26
C VAL A 34 8.30 2.05 0.31
N SER A 35 7.56 1.12 0.89
CA SER A 35 8.14 -0.16 1.31
C SER A 35 8.54 -0.98 0.09
N VAL A 36 9.75 -1.51 0.09
CA VAL A 36 10.21 -2.46 -0.92
C VAL A 36 9.80 -3.86 -0.47
N SER A 37 8.90 -4.51 -1.21
CA SER A 37 8.43 -5.85 -0.86
C SER A 37 9.44 -6.93 -1.25
N VAL A 38 9.49 -8.00 -0.48
CA VAL A 38 10.15 -9.26 -0.87
C VAL A 38 9.26 -10.02 -1.84
N THR A 39 9.83 -10.63 -2.87
CA THR A 39 9.10 -11.52 -3.78
C THR A 39 9.95 -12.69 -4.23
N THR A 40 9.28 -13.84 -4.47
CA THR A 40 9.90 -15.01 -5.10
C THR A 40 9.73 -15.05 -6.62
N ARG A 41 9.02 -14.07 -7.18
CA ARG A 41 8.89 -13.91 -8.63
C ARG A 41 10.24 -13.50 -9.23
N ALA A 42 10.58 -14.06 -10.37
CA ALA A 42 11.75 -13.61 -11.14
C ALA A 42 11.63 -12.12 -11.53
N PRO A 43 12.74 -11.37 -11.55
CA PRO A 43 12.75 -9.99 -12.01
C PRO A 43 12.26 -9.88 -13.45
N ARG A 44 11.51 -8.84 -13.78
CA ARG A 44 11.17 -8.46 -15.16
C ARG A 44 12.27 -7.58 -15.76
N ALA A 45 12.25 -7.42 -17.08
CA ALA A 45 13.15 -6.50 -17.75
C ALA A 45 13.04 -5.08 -17.16
N GLY A 46 14.17 -4.54 -16.74
CA GLY A 46 14.26 -3.22 -16.12
C GLY A 46 14.00 -3.16 -14.61
N GLU A 47 13.61 -4.26 -13.96
CA GLU A 47 13.53 -4.31 -12.50
C GLU A 47 14.91 -4.56 -11.86
N VAL A 48 15.18 -3.83 -10.79
CA VAL A 48 16.45 -3.88 -10.06
C VAL A 48 16.21 -4.37 -8.64
N ASN A 49 17.04 -5.32 -8.19
CA ASN A 49 16.98 -5.83 -6.81
C ASN A 49 17.19 -4.71 -5.80
N ASP A 50 16.50 -4.80 -4.67
CA ASP A 50 16.51 -3.82 -3.57
C ASP A 50 15.96 -2.41 -3.93
N VAL A 51 15.47 -2.25 -5.17
CA VAL A 51 14.83 -1.01 -5.64
C VAL A 51 13.34 -1.25 -5.92
N ASN A 52 13.03 -2.23 -6.77
CA ASN A 52 11.66 -2.57 -7.13
C ASN A 52 11.09 -3.63 -6.18
N TYR A 53 11.90 -4.65 -5.90
CA TYR A 53 11.64 -5.73 -4.96
C TYR A 53 12.95 -6.25 -4.37
N HIS A 54 12.86 -6.88 -3.20
CA HIS A 54 13.89 -7.80 -2.72
C HIS A 54 13.58 -9.18 -3.34
N PHE A 55 14.26 -9.51 -4.42
CA PHE A 55 14.07 -10.81 -5.08
C PHE A 55 14.76 -11.90 -4.28
N LYS A 56 13.99 -12.92 -3.86
CA LYS A 56 14.42 -14.02 -3.01
C LYS A 56 14.01 -15.36 -3.59
N THR A 57 14.70 -16.43 -3.20
CA THR A 57 14.24 -17.79 -3.46
C THR A 57 13.02 -18.13 -2.61
N ILE A 58 12.33 -19.22 -2.94
CA ILE A 58 11.21 -19.72 -2.12
C ILE A 58 11.69 -20.12 -0.73
N GLU A 59 12.86 -20.72 -0.64
CA GLU A 59 13.51 -21.17 0.59
C GLU A 59 13.81 -19.98 1.50
N GLU A 60 14.50 -18.95 1.00
CA GLU A 60 14.78 -17.71 1.73
C GLU A 60 13.51 -17.03 2.21
N PHE A 61 12.46 -17.00 1.36
CA PHE A 61 11.17 -16.41 1.77
C PHE A 61 10.52 -17.18 2.91
N LYS A 62 10.56 -18.53 2.86
CA LYS A 62 10.02 -19.38 3.92
C LYS A 62 10.76 -19.22 5.24
N GLU A 63 12.09 -19.07 5.20
CA GLU A 63 12.90 -18.76 6.38
C GLU A 63 12.46 -17.44 7.02
N LEU A 64 12.37 -16.37 6.23
CA LEU A 64 11.86 -15.07 6.71
C LEU A 64 10.43 -15.16 7.29
N ALA A 65 9.57 -15.97 6.69
CA ALA A 65 8.22 -16.19 7.17
C ALA A 65 8.19 -16.95 8.50
N HIS A 66 9.03 -17.99 8.63
CA HIS A 66 9.18 -18.77 9.86
C HIS A 66 9.68 -17.90 11.03
N ASP A 67 10.62 -16.99 10.75
CA ASP A 67 11.18 -16.05 11.74
C ASP A 67 10.20 -14.90 12.06
N GLY A 68 9.01 -14.90 11.44
CA GLY A 68 8.01 -13.86 11.66
C GLY A 68 8.45 -12.47 11.20
N ALA A 69 9.38 -12.39 10.23
CA ALA A 69 9.96 -11.14 9.73
C ALA A 69 8.95 -10.28 8.95
N PHE A 70 7.87 -10.88 8.42
CA PHE A 70 6.91 -10.16 7.61
C PHE A 70 5.81 -9.47 8.43
N LEU A 71 5.50 -8.26 8.06
CA LEU A 71 4.32 -7.50 8.49
C LEU A 71 3.05 -8.13 7.90
N GLU A 72 3.11 -8.46 6.61
CA GLU A 72 2.14 -9.25 5.86
C GLU A 72 2.88 -10.09 4.82
N SER A 73 2.28 -11.20 4.39
CA SER A 73 2.75 -11.98 3.25
C SER A 73 1.60 -12.72 2.61
N GLU A 74 1.63 -12.84 1.27
CA GLU A 74 0.59 -13.48 0.48
C GLU A 74 1.20 -14.25 -0.70
N CYS A 75 0.46 -15.27 -1.16
CA CYS A 75 0.76 -15.99 -2.39
C CYS A 75 -0.18 -15.54 -3.50
N VAL A 76 0.37 -14.94 -4.54
CA VAL A 76 -0.37 -14.41 -5.68
C VAL A 76 0.15 -15.05 -6.95
N TYR A 77 -0.72 -15.79 -7.65
CA TYR A 77 -0.38 -16.53 -8.87
C TYR A 77 0.88 -17.40 -8.73
N GLY A 78 1.02 -18.13 -7.61
CA GLY A 78 2.12 -19.05 -7.35
C GLY A 78 3.44 -18.40 -6.92
N ASN A 79 3.51 -17.08 -6.80
CA ASN A 79 4.65 -16.36 -6.26
C ASN A 79 4.31 -15.78 -4.88
N TYR A 80 5.29 -15.77 -3.99
CA TYR A 80 5.14 -15.16 -2.69
C TYR A 80 5.55 -13.69 -2.74
N TYR A 81 4.82 -12.88 -1.95
CA TYR A 81 5.10 -11.46 -1.73
C TYR A 81 4.99 -11.18 -0.25
N GLY A 82 5.81 -10.28 0.28
CA GLY A 82 5.73 -9.91 1.69
C GLY A 82 6.47 -8.62 1.99
N THR A 83 6.02 -7.93 3.03
CA THR A 83 6.58 -6.67 3.50
C THR A 83 7.36 -6.90 4.80
N LEU A 84 8.64 -6.52 4.83
CA LEU A 84 9.48 -6.69 6.02
C LEU A 84 9.11 -5.68 7.12
N LYS A 85 8.89 -6.18 8.35
CA LYS A 85 8.61 -5.35 9.53
C LYS A 85 9.73 -4.36 9.82
N SER A 86 10.98 -4.81 9.74
CA SER A 86 12.16 -3.99 10.04
C SER A 86 12.22 -2.74 9.17
N GLU A 87 12.04 -2.90 7.84
CA GLU A 87 12.06 -1.75 6.94
C GLU A 87 10.98 -0.71 7.23
N VAL A 88 9.79 -1.18 7.60
CA VAL A 88 8.65 -0.32 7.86
C VAL A 88 8.81 0.42 9.18
N PHE A 89 9.04 -0.31 10.27
CA PHE A 89 9.05 0.30 11.61
C PHE A 89 10.27 1.15 11.87
N ASP A 90 11.44 0.81 11.35
CA ASP A 90 12.65 1.63 11.47
C ASP A 90 12.46 3.02 10.82
N LYS A 91 11.79 3.06 9.67
CA LYS A 91 11.47 4.32 8.99
C LYS A 91 10.43 5.14 9.76
N ILE A 92 9.36 4.49 10.23
CA ILE A 92 8.32 5.13 11.05
C ILE A 92 8.90 5.75 12.33
N GLN A 93 9.80 5.04 13.02
CA GLN A 93 10.46 5.57 14.21
C GLN A 93 11.36 6.78 13.92
N LYS A 94 11.93 6.85 12.70
CA LYS A 94 12.68 8.02 12.23
C LYS A 94 11.79 9.21 11.86
N GLY A 95 10.45 9.04 11.89
CA GLY A 95 9.46 10.08 11.57
C GLY A 95 9.06 10.13 10.10
N LEU A 96 9.46 9.13 9.31
CA LEU A 96 9.06 8.98 7.91
C LEU A 96 7.70 8.27 7.84
N ASP A 97 6.84 8.73 6.95
CA ASP A 97 5.61 8.03 6.63
C ASP A 97 5.92 6.90 5.64
N VAL A 98 5.45 5.71 5.93
CA VAL A 98 5.72 4.54 5.09
C VAL A 98 4.43 4.05 4.45
N VAL A 99 4.43 3.98 3.12
CA VAL A 99 3.30 3.44 2.36
C VAL A 99 3.60 2.02 1.89
N LEU A 100 2.62 1.15 2.11
CA LEU A 100 2.56 -0.19 1.55
C LEU A 100 1.64 -0.16 0.34
N GLU A 101 2.20 -0.37 -0.86
CA GLU A 101 1.41 -0.60 -2.07
C GLU A 101 1.14 -2.10 -2.20
N ILE A 102 0.00 -2.54 -1.70
CA ILE A 102 -0.36 -3.96 -1.59
C ILE A 102 -1.77 -4.24 -2.13
N ASP A 103 -2.06 -5.50 -2.39
CA ASP A 103 -3.39 -5.95 -2.81
C ASP A 103 -4.40 -5.91 -1.63
N VAL A 104 -5.66 -6.18 -1.93
CA VAL A 104 -6.75 -6.11 -0.96
C VAL A 104 -6.59 -7.14 0.17
N LYS A 105 -6.08 -8.33 -0.16
CA LYS A 105 -5.90 -9.40 0.82
C LYS A 105 -4.78 -9.07 1.80
N GLY A 106 -3.63 -8.63 1.27
CA GLY A 106 -2.51 -8.13 2.08
C GLY A 106 -2.92 -6.93 2.94
N ALA A 107 -3.72 -6.01 2.37
CA ALA A 107 -4.24 -4.86 3.10
C ALA A 107 -5.05 -5.27 4.34
N PHE A 108 -5.97 -6.22 4.22
CA PHE A 108 -6.75 -6.69 5.39
C PHE A 108 -5.90 -7.40 6.43
N ASN A 109 -4.87 -8.12 6.02
CA ASN A 109 -3.92 -8.72 6.95
C ASN A 109 -3.18 -7.65 7.77
N VAL A 110 -2.83 -6.53 7.15
CA VAL A 110 -2.20 -5.40 7.84
C VAL A 110 -3.21 -4.67 8.73
N ILE A 111 -4.39 -4.31 8.21
CA ILE A 111 -5.45 -3.61 8.96
C ILE A 111 -5.83 -4.39 10.22
N GLY A 112 -5.96 -5.72 10.12
CA GLY A 112 -6.31 -6.57 11.26
C GLY A 112 -5.24 -6.59 12.36
N LYS A 113 -3.95 -6.49 12.00
CA LYS A 113 -2.83 -6.50 12.94
C LYS A 113 -2.47 -5.09 13.45
N TYR A 114 -2.69 -4.08 12.61
CA TYR A 114 -2.32 -2.69 12.86
C TYR A 114 -3.52 -1.78 12.58
N PRO A 115 -4.52 -1.75 13.46
CA PRO A 115 -5.76 -0.98 13.26
C PRO A 115 -5.54 0.54 13.21
N ASP A 116 -4.34 0.98 13.59
CA ASP A 116 -3.90 2.37 13.54
C ASP A 116 -3.32 2.77 12.17
N ALA A 117 -3.18 1.82 11.25
CA ALA A 117 -2.71 2.11 9.90
C ALA A 117 -3.76 2.91 9.11
N VAL A 118 -3.29 3.91 8.38
CA VAL A 118 -4.13 4.72 7.49
C VAL A 118 -4.39 3.91 6.23
N SER A 119 -5.62 3.44 6.04
CA SER A 119 -5.98 2.60 4.90
C SER A 119 -6.72 3.40 3.83
N ILE A 120 -6.16 3.44 2.63
CA ILE A 120 -6.66 4.20 1.48
C ILE A 120 -6.90 3.24 0.33
N PHE A 121 -8.12 3.24 -0.21
CA PHE A 121 -8.50 2.46 -1.38
C PHE A 121 -8.55 3.35 -2.62
N VAL A 122 -7.78 3.01 -3.64
CA VAL A 122 -7.79 3.73 -4.94
C VAL A 122 -8.79 3.05 -5.85
N CYS A 123 -9.83 3.79 -6.23
CA CYS A 123 -10.87 3.36 -7.16
C CYS A 123 -10.59 3.89 -8.58
N PRO A 124 -10.92 3.13 -9.62
CA PRO A 124 -11.12 3.71 -10.97
C PRO A 124 -12.41 4.51 -11.00
N THR A 125 -12.60 5.36 -12.00
CA THR A 125 -13.84 6.12 -12.21
C THR A 125 -15.01 5.24 -12.64
N SER A 126 -14.72 4.19 -13.43
CA SER A 126 -15.72 3.23 -13.90
C SER A 126 -15.09 1.86 -14.21
N MET A 127 -15.95 0.86 -14.37
CA MET A 127 -15.51 -0.47 -14.82
C MET A 127 -15.06 -0.47 -16.29
N GLU A 128 -15.62 0.41 -17.11
CA GLU A 128 -15.25 0.61 -18.52
C GLU A 128 -13.82 1.15 -18.62
N GLU A 129 -13.49 2.15 -17.82
CA GLU A 129 -12.14 2.70 -17.77
C GLU A 129 -11.14 1.65 -17.27
N LEU A 130 -11.47 0.93 -16.20
CA LEU A 130 -10.65 -0.15 -15.70
C LEU A 130 -10.39 -1.21 -16.76
N LYS A 131 -11.43 -1.59 -17.53
CA LYS A 131 -11.31 -2.51 -18.67
C LYS A 131 -10.32 -2.01 -19.70
N GLY A 132 -10.41 -0.73 -20.08
CA GLY A 132 -9.49 -0.09 -21.01
C GLY A 132 -8.04 -0.14 -20.51
N ARG A 133 -7.81 0.21 -19.23
CA ARG A 133 -6.47 0.19 -18.60
C ARG A 133 -5.88 -1.24 -18.50
N LEU A 134 -6.72 -2.24 -18.27
CA LEU A 134 -6.29 -3.65 -18.22
C LEU A 134 -5.96 -4.19 -19.61
N ALA A 135 -6.77 -3.91 -20.63
CA ALA A 135 -6.56 -4.32 -22.01
C ALA A 135 -5.30 -3.71 -22.63
N GLY A 136 -4.96 -2.46 -22.27
CA GLY A 136 -3.81 -1.73 -22.80
C GLY A 136 -2.43 -2.30 -22.42
N ARG A 137 -2.35 -3.31 -21.53
CA ARG A 137 -1.09 -3.99 -21.16
C ARG A 137 -0.67 -5.09 -22.17
N GLY A 138 -1.44 -5.36 -23.22
CA GLY A 138 -0.96 -5.87 -24.52
C GLY A 138 -0.71 -7.36 -24.68
N SER A 139 -1.06 -8.24 -23.72
CA SER A 139 -0.75 -9.68 -23.83
C SER A 139 -1.82 -10.64 -23.28
N GLU A 140 -3.05 -10.19 -23.07
CA GLU A 140 -4.06 -11.02 -22.39
C GLU A 140 -5.13 -11.53 -23.35
N THR A 141 -5.53 -12.79 -23.17
CA THR A 141 -6.71 -13.35 -23.83
C THR A 141 -7.98 -12.70 -23.29
N ALA A 142 -9.07 -12.79 -24.04
CA ALA A 142 -10.37 -12.24 -23.60
C ALA A 142 -10.83 -12.86 -22.27
N GLU A 143 -10.58 -14.16 -22.07
CA GLU A 143 -10.90 -14.89 -20.85
C GLU A 143 -10.09 -14.38 -19.64
N ALA A 144 -8.79 -14.12 -19.85
CA ALA A 144 -7.93 -13.58 -18.80
C ALA A 144 -8.37 -12.17 -18.37
N LEU A 145 -8.74 -11.32 -19.34
CA LEU A 145 -9.28 -9.99 -19.08
C LEU A 145 -10.59 -10.06 -18.28
N GLU A 146 -11.50 -10.95 -18.66
CA GLU A 146 -12.78 -11.13 -17.96
C GLU A 146 -12.56 -11.60 -16.51
N LEU A 147 -11.66 -12.55 -16.28
CA LEU A 147 -11.31 -13.02 -14.94
C LEU A 147 -10.77 -11.88 -14.08
N ARG A 148 -9.89 -11.04 -14.62
CA ARG A 148 -9.34 -9.86 -13.91
C ARG A 148 -10.42 -8.84 -13.58
N LEU A 149 -11.35 -8.59 -14.48
CA LEU A 149 -12.47 -7.67 -14.22
C LEU A 149 -13.40 -8.18 -13.13
N ARG A 150 -13.69 -9.49 -13.10
CA ARG A 150 -14.46 -10.11 -12.02
C ARG A 150 -13.73 -9.99 -10.66
N SER A 151 -12.41 -10.24 -10.64
CA SER A 151 -11.59 -10.05 -9.45
C SER A 151 -11.64 -8.60 -8.97
N ALA A 152 -11.42 -7.65 -9.88
CA ALA A 152 -11.46 -6.21 -9.57
C ALA A 152 -12.82 -5.76 -9.00
N MET A 153 -13.92 -6.27 -9.55
CA MET A 153 -15.26 -5.99 -9.02
C MET A 153 -15.42 -6.53 -7.59
N GLY A 154 -14.89 -7.73 -7.31
CA GLY A 154 -14.85 -8.30 -5.96
C GLY A 154 -14.01 -7.44 -4.99
N GLU A 155 -12.89 -6.92 -5.46
CA GLU A 155 -11.99 -6.06 -4.69
C GLU A 155 -12.63 -4.69 -4.40
N ILE A 156 -13.31 -4.07 -5.38
CA ILE A 156 -14.00 -2.79 -5.22
C ILE A 156 -15.11 -2.88 -4.17
N LYS A 157 -15.83 -4.00 -4.09
CA LYS A 157 -16.84 -4.22 -3.03
C LYS A 157 -16.25 -4.17 -1.61
N GLN A 158 -14.95 -4.40 -1.46
CA GLN A 158 -14.27 -4.32 -0.17
C GLN A 158 -13.84 -2.89 0.21
N ALA A 159 -13.96 -1.93 -0.70
CA ALA A 159 -13.55 -0.54 -0.47
C ALA A 159 -14.20 0.09 0.78
N THR A 160 -15.45 -0.30 1.11
CA THR A 160 -16.19 0.18 2.29
C THR A 160 -15.55 -0.23 3.63
N LYS A 161 -14.57 -1.11 3.62
CA LYS A 161 -13.85 -1.55 4.83
C LYS A 161 -12.55 -0.78 5.07
N TYR A 162 -12.21 0.15 4.17
CA TYR A 162 -11.06 1.04 4.31
C TYR A 162 -11.46 2.33 5.02
N GLY A 163 -10.48 3.01 5.59
CA GLY A 163 -10.69 4.31 6.22
C GLY A 163 -11.03 5.40 5.20
N TYR A 164 -10.46 5.28 3.98
CA TYR A 164 -10.61 6.27 2.92
C TYR A 164 -10.73 5.60 1.56
N VAL A 165 -11.48 6.28 0.66
CA VAL A 165 -11.56 5.94 -0.76
C VAL A 165 -11.20 7.18 -1.55
N VAL A 166 -10.28 7.05 -2.51
CA VAL A 166 -9.91 8.09 -3.48
C VAL A 166 -10.21 7.60 -4.89
N VAL A 167 -10.71 8.48 -5.76
CA VAL A 167 -11.03 8.13 -7.14
C VAL A 167 -9.91 8.64 -8.05
N ASN A 168 -9.31 7.74 -8.83
CA ASN A 168 -8.25 8.07 -9.76
C ASN A 168 -8.82 8.40 -11.15
N ASP A 169 -9.45 9.58 -11.26
CA ASP A 169 -9.83 10.21 -12.50
C ASP A 169 -8.64 10.98 -13.08
N ASP A 170 -8.24 12.04 -12.42
CA ASP A 170 -6.95 12.72 -12.65
C ASP A 170 -5.92 12.28 -11.61
N VAL A 171 -4.73 11.91 -12.09
CA VAL A 171 -3.65 11.37 -11.23
C VAL A 171 -3.17 12.40 -10.21
N LYS A 172 -3.13 13.69 -10.60
CA LYS A 172 -2.65 14.76 -9.74
C LYS A 172 -3.66 15.09 -8.65
N GLU A 173 -4.94 15.19 -9.00
CA GLU A 173 -6.02 15.41 -8.03
C GLU A 173 -6.10 14.24 -7.04
N CYS A 174 -6.03 13.01 -7.53
CA CYS A 174 -6.00 11.83 -6.68
C CYS A 174 -4.78 11.81 -5.74
N ALA A 175 -3.61 12.25 -6.21
CA ALA A 175 -2.43 12.38 -5.38
C ALA A 175 -2.56 13.47 -4.32
N ASP A 176 -3.20 14.59 -4.65
CA ASP A 176 -3.49 15.67 -3.71
C ASP A 176 -4.46 15.20 -2.62
N ASP A 177 -5.48 14.41 -2.95
CA ASP A 177 -6.39 13.77 -1.99
C ASP A 177 -5.65 12.83 -1.03
N VAL A 178 -4.75 11.99 -1.55
CA VAL A 178 -3.90 11.11 -0.71
C VAL A 178 -3.04 11.94 0.24
N ILE A 179 -2.45 13.04 -0.22
CA ILE A 179 -1.64 13.94 0.61
C ILE A 179 -2.50 14.63 1.67
N ALA A 180 -3.72 15.04 1.32
CA ALA A 180 -4.66 15.65 2.27
C ALA A 180 -5.04 14.69 3.39
N ILE A 181 -5.32 13.41 3.07
CA ILE A 181 -5.58 12.35 4.04
C ILE A 181 -4.37 12.18 4.98
N ILE A 182 -3.16 12.07 4.46
CA ILE A 182 -1.95 11.92 5.26
C ILE A 182 -1.78 13.10 6.22
N LYS A 183 -1.98 14.32 5.75
CA LYS A 183 -1.88 15.55 6.57
C LYS A 183 -2.95 15.58 7.66
N ALA A 184 -4.19 15.20 7.35
CA ALA A 184 -5.29 15.13 8.32
C ALA A 184 -5.00 14.09 9.40
N GLU A 185 -4.56 12.91 9.03
CA GLU A 185 -4.22 11.84 9.98
C GLU A 185 -3.10 12.24 10.95
N LYS A 186 -2.10 12.97 10.47
CA LYS A 186 -1.04 13.54 11.34
C LYS A 186 -1.57 14.55 12.35
N CYS A 187 -2.72 15.12 12.13
CA CYS A 187 -3.39 16.05 13.06
C CYS A 187 -4.43 15.34 13.94
N SER A 188 -4.68 14.05 13.74
CA SER A 188 -5.65 13.31 14.54
C SER A 188 -5.27 13.29 16.02
N THR A 189 -6.27 13.28 16.90
CA THR A 189 -6.08 13.21 18.36
C THR A 189 -5.31 11.95 18.74
N LYS A 190 -5.57 10.84 18.03
CA LYS A 190 -4.91 9.55 18.24
C LYS A 190 -3.39 9.63 18.09
N ILE A 191 -2.90 10.29 17.04
CA ILE A 191 -1.47 10.45 16.77
C ILE A 191 -0.84 11.47 17.75
N ASN A 192 -1.62 12.45 18.21
CA ASN A 192 -1.11 13.52 19.07
C ASN A 192 -1.39 13.27 20.58
N LYS A 193 -1.85 12.07 20.97
CA LYS A 193 -2.17 11.74 22.36
C LYS A 193 -0.98 11.95 23.29
N ASP A 194 0.20 11.47 22.93
CA ASP A 194 1.41 11.62 23.76
C ASP A 194 1.82 13.09 23.93
N PHE A 195 1.62 13.92 22.89
CA PHE A 195 1.86 15.34 22.96
C PHE A 195 0.88 16.00 23.95
N ILE A 196 -0.41 15.66 23.89
CA ILE A 196 -1.44 16.17 24.81
C ILE A 196 -1.11 15.76 26.24
N ASN A 197 -0.76 14.49 26.47
CA ASN A 197 -0.36 13.99 27.79
C ASN A 197 0.86 14.74 28.35
N THR A 198 1.83 15.09 27.53
CA THR A 198 2.99 15.88 27.95
C THR A 198 2.58 17.29 28.44
N LEU A 199 1.61 17.91 27.78
CA LEU A 199 1.12 19.25 28.17
C LEU A 199 0.29 19.22 29.46
N THR A 200 -0.43 18.14 29.72
CA THR A 200 -1.33 18.01 30.87
C THR A 200 -0.64 17.44 32.12
N GLY A 201 0.63 17.03 31.99
CA GLY A 201 1.38 16.47 33.13
C GLY A 201 0.89 15.11 33.63
N GLY A 202 0.06 14.41 32.86
CA GLY A 202 -0.52 13.11 33.23
C GLY A 202 -1.18 12.36 32.10
N SER A 203 -1.51 11.11 32.37
CA SER A 203 -2.24 10.25 31.42
C SER A 203 -3.71 10.67 31.39
N ILE A 204 -4.23 10.95 30.20
CA ILE A 204 -5.66 11.02 29.90
C ILE A 204 -6.13 9.65 29.45
#